data_942f504ee08b54f1b5970c47701df17c
#
_entry.id   942f504ee08b54f1b5970c47701df17c
#
_cell.length_a   1.000
_cell.length_b   1.000
_cell.length_c   1.000
_cell.angle_alpha   90.00
_cell.angle_beta   90.00
_cell.angle_gamma   90.00
#
_symmetry.space_group_name_H-M   'P 1'
#
loop_
_entity.id
_entity.type
_entity.pdbx_description
1 polymer ?
#
loop_
_entity_poly.entity_id
_entity_poly.type
_entity_poly.pdbx_seq_one_letter_code
_entity_poly.pdbx_strand_id
1 'polypeptide(L)'
;MKYLVKRNKITLALGVMAIFVTANALARAGKQDFVLHNETGVEIHEVYVSPVTAGDWEEDILGKETLPAGESVKITFDDRDKHVRWDLKVVDGKGNSIEWNNLNLVEISELTLHYKDGKAWADVK
;
A
#
# COMPACT_ATOMS: atom_id res chain seq x y z
N MET A 1 -4.04 16.94 -11.15
CA MET A 1 -2.77 16.96 -10.91
C MET A 1 -2.24 15.63 -10.59
N LYS A 2 -1.09 15.31 -11.01
CA LYS A 2 -0.59 14.03 -10.80
C LYS A 2 0.33 13.95 -9.66
N TYR A 3 0.43 12.84 -9.05
CA TYR A 3 1.40 12.63 -8.01
C TYR A 3 2.40 11.60 -8.51
N LEU A 4 3.59 11.65 -7.93
CA LEU A 4 4.60 10.70 -8.28
C LEU A 4 4.58 9.63 -7.25
N VAL A 5 4.58 8.40 -7.69
CA VAL A 5 4.62 7.26 -6.78
C VAL A 5 5.81 6.41 -7.13
N LYS A 6 6.64 6.12 -6.14
CA LYS A 6 7.75 5.22 -6.32
C LYS A 6 7.47 4.01 -5.46
N ARG A 7 7.84 2.86 -5.91
CA ARG A 7 7.65 1.68 -5.10
C ARG A 7 8.91 0.85 -5.07
N ASN A 8 9.18 0.26 -3.93
CA ASN A 8 10.28 -0.66 -3.77
C ASN A 8 9.72 -1.92 -3.16
N LYS A 9 9.98 -3.04 -3.78
CA LYS A 9 9.45 -4.28 -3.30
C LYS A 9 10.25 -4.74 -2.11
N ILE A 10 9.58 -5.15 -1.06
CA ILE A 10 10.22 -5.62 0.13
C ILE A 10 9.74 -7.01 0.42
N THR A 11 10.65 -7.96 0.48
CA THR A 11 10.29 -9.33 0.78
C THR A 11 10.61 -9.61 2.25
N LEU A 12 9.65 -10.16 2.95
CA LEU A 12 9.88 -10.48 4.34
C LEU A 12 10.76 -11.67 4.45
N ALA A 13 11.85 -11.51 5.14
CA ALA A 13 12.77 -12.62 5.30
C ALA A 13 12.57 -13.17 6.68
N LEU A 14 12.45 -14.48 6.76
CA LEU A 14 12.21 -15.06 7.95
C LEU A 14 13.26 -14.86 8.91
N GLY A 15 13.00 -14.65 10.08
CA GLY A 15 13.98 -14.56 11.10
C GLY A 15 14.80 -13.32 11.16
N VAL A 16 14.55 -12.49 10.38
CA VAL A 16 15.35 -11.40 10.38
C VAL A 16 14.79 -10.38 11.16
N MET A 17 15.11 -10.06 12.03
CA MET A 17 14.59 -9.29 12.77
C MET A 17 14.85 -8.04 12.75
N ALA A 18 14.56 -7.57 12.67
CA ALA A 18 14.58 -6.49 12.60
C ALA A 18 15.11 -5.51 13.16
N ILE A 19 15.33 -5.19 13.44
CA ILE A 19 15.86 -4.46 13.96
C ILE A 19 15.61 -3.24 13.84
N PHE A 20 15.28 -2.86 13.70
CA PHE A 20 14.93 -1.87 13.65
C PHE A 20 14.97 -0.85 13.85
N VAL A 21 14.94 -0.55 13.73
CA VAL A 21 15.10 0.28 13.65
C VAL A 21 14.74 1.33 13.86
N THR A 22 14.28 1.52 13.93
CA THR A 22 13.88 2.29 14.30
C THR A 22 13.92 3.52 14.17
N ALA A 23 14.08 3.87 14.26
CA ALA A 23 14.13 5.03 14.32
C ALA A 23 13.81 5.80 13.48
N ASN A 24 13.82 5.76 13.06
CA ASN A 24 13.71 6.37 12.42
C ASN A 24 12.77 6.89 11.93
N ALA A 25 12.16 6.64 12.18
CA ALA A 25 11.00 7.09 11.96
C ALA A 25 11.08 8.43 11.56
N LEU A 26 11.71 9.08 12.04
CA LEU A 26 11.68 10.30 11.78
C LEU A 26 12.08 10.69 10.55
N ALA A 27 12.75 10.17 10.02
CA ALA A 27 13.18 10.62 8.88
C ALA A 27 12.34 10.43 7.74
N ARG A 28 11.10 10.28 7.83
CA ARG A 28 10.33 10.04 6.75
C ARG A 28 10.30 11.09 5.81
N ALA A 29 10.54 10.90 4.61
CA ALA A 29 10.51 11.84 3.59
C ALA A 29 9.14 12.26 3.23
N GLY A 30 8.24 11.42 3.05
CA GLY A 30 6.90 11.78 2.66
C GLY A 30 5.92 11.43 3.76
N LYS A 31 4.95 12.29 4.01
CA LYS A 31 4.01 12.03 5.07
C LYS A 31 3.03 10.94 4.72
N GLN A 32 2.74 10.72 3.44
CA GLN A 32 1.80 9.70 3.04
C GLN A 32 2.49 8.37 2.71
N ASP A 33 3.82 8.31 2.79
CA ASP A 33 4.54 7.10 2.43
C ASP A 33 4.19 5.97 3.37
N PHE A 34 3.96 4.80 2.83
CA PHE A 34 3.62 3.66 3.67
C PHE A 34 4.08 2.35 3.04
N VAL A 35 4.14 1.31 3.85
CA VAL A 35 4.49 -0.01 3.38
C VAL A 35 3.19 -0.81 3.30
N LEU A 36 2.95 -1.43 2.15
CA LEU A 36 1.78 -2.26 1.93
C LEU A 36 2.22 -3.71 2.06
N HIS A 37 1.61 -4.44 2.97
CA HIS A 37 1.90 -5.84 3.20
C HIS A 37 0.74 -6.69 2.67
N ASN A 38 1.03 -7.68 1.84
CA ASN A 38 0.00 -8.54 1.29
C ASN A 38 -0.13 -9.83 2.10
N GLU A 39 -1.07 -9.85 3.04
CA GLU A 39 -1.35 -11.05 3.81
C GLU A 39 -2.73 -11.60 3.43
N THR A 40 -3.12 -11.42 2.16
CA THR A 40 -4.43 -11.89 1.71
C THR A 40 -4.44 -13.36 1.32
N GLY A 41 -3.27 -13.94 1.14
CA GLY A 41 -3.18 -15.33 0.70
C GLY A 41 -3.23 -15.48 -0.82
N VAL A 42 -3.38 -14.39 -1.58
CA VAL A 42 -3.37 -14.45 -3.03
C VAL A 42 -2.42 -13.41 -3.58
N GLU A 43 -1.97 -13.61 -4.80
CA GLU A 43 -1.08 -12.65 -5.44
C GLU A 43 -1.91 -11.46 -5.92
N ILE A 44 -1.44 -10.27 -5.64
CA ILE A 44 -2.09 -9.04 -6.08
C ILE A 44 -1.44 -8.61 -7.38
N HIS A 45 -2.23 -8.39 -8.39
CA HIS A 45 -1.74 -8.01 -9.70
C HIS A 45 -1.79 -6.51 -9.96
N GLU A 46 -2.70 -5.81 -9.33
CA GLU A 46 -2.81 -4.36 -9.53
C GLU A 46 -3.10 -3.67 -8.21
N VAL A 47 -2.53 -2.51 -8.01
CA VAL A 47 -2.77 -1.69 -6.83
C VAL A 47 -3.04 -0.27 -7.28
N TYR A 48 -4.16 0.27 -6.84
CA TYR A 48 -4.54 1.65 -7.17
C TYR A 48 -4.68 2.44 -5.87
N VAL A 49 -4.11 3.63 -5.83
CA VAL A 49 -4.22 4.51 -4.69
C VAL A 49 -4.59 5.88 -5.24
N SER A 50 -5.74 6.38 -4.90
CA SER A 50 -6.21 7.67 -5.42
C SER A 50 -6.80 8.52 -4.31
N PRO A 51 -6.63 9.83 -4.36
CA PRO A 51 -7.28 10.70 -3.38
C PRO A 51 -8.79 10.51 -3.45
N VAL A 52 -9.46 10.57 -2.33
CA VAL A 52 -10.92 10.34 -2.30
C VAL A 52 -11.66 11.34 -3.19
N THR A 53 -11.06 12.48 -3.48
CA THR A 53 -11.69 13.48 -4.30
C THR A 53 -11.42 13.31 -5.79
N ALA A 54 -10.62 12.31 -6.16
CA ALA A 54 -10.25 12.16 -7.56
C ALA A 54 -11.39 11.72 -8.46
N GLY A 55 -12.27 10.94 -7.95
CA GLY A 55 -13.39 10.46 -8.76
C GLY A 55 -13.08 9.26 -9.62
N ASP A 56 -11.82 9.01 -9.92
CA ASP A 56 -11.41 7.88 -10.74
C ASP A 56 -10.16 7.27 -10.16
N TRP A 57 -9.98 5.98 -10.41
CA TRP A 57 -8.72 5.33 -10.07
C TRP A 57 -7.68 5.78 -11.08
N GLU A 58 -6.49 6.03 -10.61
CA GLU A 58 -5.43 6.49 -11.49
C GLU A 58 -4.66 5.28 -12.01
N GLU A 59 -3.38 5.28 -12.02
CA GLU A 59 -2.67 4.18 -12.64
C GLU A 59 -2.34 3.07 -11.66
N ASP A 60 -2.15 1.85 -12.16
CA ASP A 60 -1.71 0.73 -11.35
C ASP A 60 -0.27 0.99 -10.93
N ILE A 61 -0.04 1.14 -9.63
CA ILE A 61 1.29 1.47 -9.16
C ILE A 61 2.25 0.29 -9.17
N LEU A 62 1.78 -0.92 -9.41
CA LEU A 62 2.68 -2.05 -9.55
C LEU A 62 3.22 -2.14 -10.98
N GLY A 63 2.54 -1.55 -11.95
CA GLY A 63 2.97 -1.61 -13.33
C GLY A 63 2.94 -3.05 -13.83
N LYS A 64 4.07 -3.56 -14.28
CA LYS A 64 4.12 -4.91 -14.79
C LYS A 64 4.43 -5.92 -13.70
N GLU A 65 4.69 -5.49 -12.51
CA GLU A 65 5.02 -6.40 -11.43
C GLU A 65 3.80 -6.80 -10.64
N THR A 66 3.91 -7.81 -9.81
CA THR A 66 2.84 -8.22 -8.94
C THR A 66 3.35 -8.20 -7.51
N LEU A 67 2.45 -8.34 -6.56
CA LEU A 67 2.80 -8.41 -5.16
C LEU A 67 2.34 -9.77 -4.63
N PRO A 68 3.23 -10.75 -4.58
CA PRO A 68 2.85 -12.08 -4.11
C PRO A 68 2.39 -12.09 -2.66
N ALA A 69 1.66 -13.12 -2.30
CA ALA A 69 1.22 -13.28 -0.92
C ALA A 69 2.45 -13.35 0.00
N GLY A 70 2.40 -12.67 1.10
CA GLY A 70 3.49 -12.62 2.07
C GLY A 70 4.56 -11.59 1.78
N GLU A 71 4.44 -10.87 0.67
CA GLU A 71 5.42 -9.84 0.33
C GLU A 71 4.90 -8.44 0.59
N SER A 72 5.80 -7.48 0.56
CA SER A 72 5.48 -6.09 0.84
C SER A 72 6.08 -5.18 -0.20
N VAL A 73 5.49 -4.00 -0.33
CA VAL A 73 6.01 -2.98 -1.23
C VAL A 73 5.91 -1.63 -0.53
N LYS A 74 6.92 -0.80 -0.71
CA LYS A 74 6.88 0.54 -0.14
C LYS A 74 6.33 1.49 -1.20
N ILE A 75 5.33 2.27 -0.83
CA ILE A 75 4.69 3.22 -1.72
C ILE A 75 5.05 4.62 -1.25
N THR A 76 5.63 5.41 -2.13
CA THR A 76 6.03 6.77 -1.79
C THR A 76 5.31 7.74 -2.69
N PHE A 77 5.08 8.93 -2.20
CA PHE A 77 4.31 9.94 -2.89
C PHE A 77 5.15 11.19 -3.10
N ASP A 78 4.71 12.01 -4.01
CA ASP A 78 5.36 13.29 -4.27
C ASP A 78 5.17 14.16 -3.03
N ASP A 79 6.20 14.80 -2.54
CA ASP A 79 6.14 15.62 -1.37
C ASP A 79 5.17 16.76 -1.53
N ARG A 80 4.85 17.15 -2.75
CA ARG A 80 3.96 18.26 -2.99
C ARG A 80 2.49 17.86 -2.90
N ASP A 81 2.21 16.57 -2.83
CA ASP A 81 0.84 16.11 -2.75
C ASP A 81 0.34 16.37 -1.33
N LYS A 82 -0.72 17.14 -1.19
CA LYS A 82 -1.26 17.51 0.10
C LYS A 82 -2.52 16.77 0.47
N HIS A 83 -2.93 15.82 -0.32
CA HIS A 83 -4.14 15.09 0.03
C HIS A 83 -3.88 14.23 1.27
N VAL A 84 -4.87 14.11 2.13
CA VAL A 84 -4.76 13.35 3.36
C VAL A 84 -5.54 12.04 3.26
N ARG A 85 -6.70 12.08 2.61
CA ARG A 85 -7.60 10.92 2.54
C ARG A 85 -7.51 10.26 1.18
N TRP A 86 -7.34 8.97 1.21
CA TRP A 86 -7.09 8.20 -0.01
C TRP A 86 -7.92 6.94 -0.03
N ASP A 87 -8.20 6.44 -1.23
CA ASP A 87 -8.83 5.14 -1.42
C ASP A 87 -7.79 4.19 -1.99
N LEU A 88 -7.89 2.93 -1.64
CA LEU A 88 -7.00 1.89 -2.11
C LEU A 88 -7.82 0.78 -2.73
N LYS A 89 -7.41 0.29 -3.89
CA LYS A 89 -8.03 -0.87 -4.51
C LYS A 89 -6.93 -1.84 -4.95
N VAL A 90 -7.15 -3.12 -4.71
CA VAL A 90 -6.26 -4.15 -5.20
C VAL A 90 -7.05 -5.10 -6.09
N VAL A 91 -6.40 -5.68 -7.09
CA VAL A 91 -7.02 -6.60 -8.02
C VAL A 91 -6.16 -7.85 -8.11
N ASP A 92 -6.75 -9.02 -8.04
CA ASP A 92 -5.99 -10.27 -8.14
C ASP A 92 -5.89 -10.72 -9.61
N GLY A 93 -5.28 -11.85 -9.86
CA GLY A 93 -5.07 -12.33 -11.21
C GLY A 93 -6.32 -12.78 -11.92
N LYS A 94 -7.44 -12.89 -11.22
CA LYS A 94 -8.70 -13.29 -11.81
C LYS A 94 -9.65 -12.13 -12.00
N GLY A 95 -9.19 -10.92 -11.69
CA GLY A 95 -10.02 -9.74 -11.84
C GLY A 95 -10.87 -9.41 -10.63
N ASN A 96 -10.74 -10.15 -9.54
CA ASN A 96 -11.48 -9.82 -8.33
C ASN A 96 -10.82 -8.63 -7.65
N SER A 97 -11.59 -7.73 -7.11
CA SER A 97 -11.03 -6.53 -6.47
C SER A 97 -11.63 -6.31 -5.10
N ILE A 98 -10.87 -5.61 -4.27
CA ILE A 98 -11.29 -5.22 -2.94
C ILE A 98 -10.84 -3.79 -2.76
N GLU A 99 -11.68 -2.99 -2.10
CA GLU A 99 -11.38 -1.58 -1.86
C GLU A 99 -11.40 -1.26 -0.38
N TRP A 100 -10.52 -0.37 0.02
CA TRP A 100 -10.52 0.21 1.35
C TRP A 100 -10.59 1.72 1.13
N ASN A 101 -11.58 2.37 1.73
CA ASN A 101 -11.84 3.77 1.42
C ASN A 101 -11.51 4.70 2.58
N ASN A 102 -11.22 5.90 2.22
CA ASN A 102 -11.08 6.98 3.21
C ASN A 102 -9.95 6.73 4.22
N LEU A 103 -8.82 6.27 3.74
CA LEU A 103 -7.66 6.03 4.58
C LEU A 103 -6.89 7.33 4.81
N ASN A 104 -6.53 7.60 6.05
CA ASN A 104 -5.73 8.78 6.36
C ASN A 104 -4.26 8.37 6.28
N LEU A 105 -3.66 8.54 5.10
CA LEU A 105 -2.29 8.07 4.90
C LEU A 105 -1.24 8.87 5.66
N VAL A 106 -1.61 10.04 6.18
CA VAL A 106 -0.66 10.80 6.97
C VAL A 106 -0.45 10.09 8.32
N GLU A 107 -1.44 9.35 8.77
CA GLU A 107 -1.35 8.64 10.05
C GLU A 107 -0.99 7.17 9.90
N ILE A 108 -0.80 6.69 8.68
CA ILE A 108 -0.54 5.28 8.45
C ILE A 108 0.87 5.12 7.89
N SER A 109 1.69 4.33 8.54
CA SER A 109 3.00 4.01 8.03
C SER A 109 3.06 2.60 7.48
N GLU A 110 2.17 1.73 7.93
CA GLU A 110 2.09 0.35 7.41
C GLU A 110 0.64 -0.06 7.28
N LEU A 111 0.33 -0.72 6.19
CA LEU A 111 -1.02 -1.19 5.94
C LEU A 111 -0.92 -2.66 5.55
N THR A 112 -1.52 -3.53 6.35
CA THR A 112 -1.50 -4.97 6.10
C THR A 112 -2.87 -5.43 5.64
N LEU A 113 -2.93 -5.97 4.44
CA LEU A 113 -4.19 -6.42 3.87
C LEU A 113 -4.42 -7.88 4.18
N HIS A 114 -5.62 -8.20 4.60
CA HIS A 114 -6.03 -9.56 4.94
C HIS A 114 -7.29 -9.95 4.19
N TYR A 115 -7.43 -11.22 3.88
CA TYR A 115 -8.63 -11.74 3.28
C TYR A 115 -8.76 -13.19 3.70
N LYS A 116 -9.91 -13.56 4.24
CA LYS A 116 -10.15 -14.93 4.63
C LYS A 116 -11.64 -15.19 4.67
N ASP A 117 -12.04 -16.32 4.10
CA ASP A 117 -13.43 -16.76 4.13
C ASP A 117 -14.41 -15.68 3.67
N GLY A 118 -14.07 -15.03 2.59
CA GLY A 118 -14.93 -14.01 2.01
C GLY A 118 -14.91 -12.66 2.71
N LYS A 119 -14.04 -12.50 3.71
CA LYS A 119 -13.96 -11.23 4.43
C LYS A 119 -12.61 -10.60 4.22
N ALA A 120 -12.63 -9.31 3.98
CA ALA A 120 -11.40 -8.54 3.79
C ALA A 120 -11.29 -7.51 4.91
N TRP A 121 -10.11 -7.33 5.44
CA TRP A 121 -9.88 -6.27 6.41
C TRP A 121 -8.42 -5.80 6.29
N ALA A 122 -8.10 -4.72 6.95
CA ALA A 122 -6.73 -4.21 6.94
C ALA A 122 -6.34 -3.77 8.34
N ASP A 123 -5.10 -4.04 8.69
CA ASP A 123 -4.53 -3.55 9.95
C ASP A 123 -3.64 -2.38 9.62
N VAL A 124 -3.68 -1.35 10.43
CA VAL A 124 -2.89 -0.15 10.18
C VAL A 124 -1.96 0.13 11.35
N LYS A 125 -0.83 0.72 11.02
CA LYS A 125 0.09 1.21 12.03
C LYS A 125 0.49 2.60 11.69
#